data_a5c1548b123b04ef4ad95adc1e1050f9
#
_entry.id   a5c1548b123b04ef4ad95adc1e1050f9
#
_cell.length_a   1.000
_cell.length_b   1.000
_cell.length_c   1.000
_cell.angle_alpha   90.00
_cell.angle_beta   90.00
_cell.angle_gamma   90.00
#
_symmetry.space_group_name_H-M   'P 1'
#
loop_
_entity.id
_entity.type
_entity.pdbx_description
1 polymer ?
#
loop_
_entity_poly.entity_id
_entity_poly.type
_entity_poly.pdbx_seq_one_letter_code
_entity_poly.pdbx_strand_id
1 'polypeptide(L)'
;MPRPLFPRWQKRLLLASALGLALTGMGQMPIFSRYYIADIPGLGWLGNFRITAALHLGLAAILLVVLSAFAATWIAAGPARPTLTRPGRWRAALYAAVAATGALRVLQNGALPIFGPMQVRYLDWTHLALAMGLLVFAIAWGRRPALAGAKGKE
;
A
#
# COMPACT_ATOMS: atom_id res chain seq x y z
N MET A 1 10.47 -13.45 26.81
CA MET A 1 11.00 -12.59 25.74
C MET A 1 9.86 -11.74 25.18
N PRO A 2 9.95 -10.42 25.12
CA PRO A 2 8.91 -9.58 24.54
C PRO A 2 8.73 -9.93 23.06
N ARG A 3 7.48 -10.14 22.64
CA ARG A 3 7.15 -10.42 21.22
C ARG A 3 7.50 -9.19 20.38
N PRO A 4 8.16 -9.37 19.22
CA PRO A 4 8.43 -8.23 18.35
C PRO A 4 7.11 -7.63 17.86
N LEU A 5 6.97 -6.31 17.96
CA LEU A 5 5.79 -5.55 17.49
C LEU A 5 5.45 -5.80 16.02
N PHE A 6 6.44 -6.21 15.25
CA PHE A 6 6.29 -6.49 13.82
C PHE A 6 7.08 -7.77 13.46
N PRO A 7 6.45 -8.95 13.57
CA PRO A 7 7.10 -10.22 13.30
C PRO A 7 7.55 -10.34 11.83
N ARG A 8 8.53 -11.20 11.58
CA ARG A 8 9.15 -11.36 10.25
C ARG A 8 8.15 -11.74 9.16
N TRP A 9 7.15 -12.55 9.47
CA TRP A 9 6.12 -12.95 8.50
C TRP A 9 5.24 -11.78 8.06
N GLN A 10 4.86 -10.87 8.98
CA GLN A 10 4.11 -9.65 8.63
C GLN A 10 4.93 -8.73 7.73
N LYS A 11 6.23 -8.60 7.96
CA LYS A 11 7.13 -7.82 7.07
C LYS A 11 7.18 -8.41 5.66
N ARG A 12 7.23 -9.74 5.55
CA ARG A 12 7.23 -10.44 4.26
C ARG A 12 5.89 -10.25 3.53
N LEU A 13 4.77 -10.39 4.24
CA LEU A 13 3.45 -10.14 3.67
C LEU A 13 3.27 -8.68 3.25
N LEU A 14 3.70 -7.72 4.05
CA LEU A 14 3.67 -6.30 3.70
C LEU A 14 4.43 -6.05 2.41
N LEU A 15 5.66 -6.58 2.31
CA LEU A 15 6.51 -6.39 1.12
C LEU A 15 5.90 -7.07 -0.10
N ALA A 16 5.47 -8.32 0.02
CA ALA A 16 4.87 -9.08 -1.07
C ALA A 16 3.59 -8.40 -1.58
N SER A 17 2.70 -7.97 -0.66
CA SER A 17 1.48 -7.23 -1.02
C SER A 17 1.81 -5.90 -1.68
N ALA A 18 2.77 -5.13 -1.17
CA ALA A 18 3.16 -3.85 -1.75
C ALA A 18 3.74 -4.00 -3.16
N LEU A 19 4.62 -4.99 -3.38
CA LEU A 19 5.18 -5.29 -4.71
C LEU A 19 4.09 -5.77 -5.69
N GLY A 20 3.21 -6.67 -5.24
CA GLY A 20 2.08 -7.14 -6.04
C GLY A 20 1.11 -6.01 -6.40
N LEU A 21 0.84 -5.09 -5.46
CA LEU A 21 0.02 -3.90 -5.70
C LEU A 21 0.67 -2.95 -6.71
N ALA A 22 1.99 -2.74 -6.63
CA ALA A 22 2.71 -1.93 -7.61
C ALA A 22 2.61 -2.57 -9.00
N LEU A 23 2.86 -3.88 -9.12
CA LEU A 23 2.79 -4.60 -10.38
C LEU A 23 1.37 -4.58 -10.99
N THR A 24 0.36 -4.95 -10.19
CA THR A 24 -1.03 -4.98 -10.67
C THR A 24 -1.58 -3.59 -10.94
N GLY A 25 -1.18 -2.57 -10.17
CA GLY A 25 -1.53 -1.17 -10.42
C GLY A 25 -0.93 -0.66 -11.72
N MET A 26 0.33 -0.97 -12.00
CA MET A 26 0.94 -0.67 -13.30
C MET A 26 0.22 -1.37 -14.45
N GLY A 27 -0.17 -2.65 -14.27
CA GLY A 27 -0.92 -3.42 -15.28
C GLY A 27 -2.28 -2.80 -15.65
N GLN A 28 -2.87 -2.01 -14.75
CA GLN A 28 -4.14 -1.30 -15.02
C GLN A 28 -3.96 0.00 -15.80
N MET A 29 -2.73 0.47 -16.01
CA MET A 29 -2.50 1.69 -16.78
C MET A 29 -2.63 1.42 -18.29
N PRO A 30 -3.26 2.33 -19.05
CA PRO A 30 -3.37 2.20 -20.52
C PRO A 30 -2.00 2.08 -21.23
N ILE A 31 -0.94 2.57 -20.61
CA ILE A 31 0.42 2.53 -21.12
C ILE A 31 0.93 1.09 -21.33
N PHE A 32 0.45 0.12 -20.51
CA PHE A 32 0.82 -1.27 -20.63
C PHE A 32 0.36 -1.90 -21.95
N SER A 33 -0.88 -1.61 -22.37
CA SER A 33 -1.35 -2.06 -23.69
C SER A 33 -0.63 -1.36 -24.82
N ARG A 34 -0.34 -0.06 -24.65
CA ARG A 34 0.30 0.75 -25.72
C ARG A 34 1.72 0.32 -26.04
N TYR A 35 2.47 -0.14 -25.05
CA TYR A 35 3.89 -0.53 -25.22
C TYR A 35 4.09 -2.05 -25.29
N TYR A 36 3.03 -2.82 -25.53
CA TYR A 36 3.07 -4.28 -25.72
C TYR A 36 3.76 -5.05 -24.60
N ILE A 37 3.78 -4.51 -23.38
CA ILE A 37 4.41 -5.18 -22.23
C ILE A 37 3.68 -6.48 -21.91
N ALA A 38 2.37 -6.53 -22.18
CA ALA A 38 1.56 -7.74 -21.99
C ALA A 38 1.89 -8.85 -23.01
N ASP A 39 2.59 -8.54 -24.10
CA ASP A 39 2.99 -9.51 -25.13
C ASP A 39 4.29 -10.26 -24.74
N ILE A 40 4.95 -9.83 -23.65
CA ILE A 40 6.12 -10.54 -23.12
C ILE A 40 5.68 -11.87 -22.55
N PRO A 41 6.35 -12.99 -22.92
CA PRO A 41 6.02 -14.32 -22.38
C PRO A 41 5.98 -14.33 -20.85
N GLY A 42 4.86 -14.82 -20.29
CA GLY A 42 4.61 -14.83 -18.84
C GLY A 42 3.97 -13.57 -18.26
N LEU A 43 3.88 -12.46 -19.01
CA LEU A 43 3.26 -11.22 -18.55
C LEU A 43 1.88 -10.92 -19.19
N GLY A 44 1.39 -11.77 -20.09
CA GLY A 44 0.13 -11.58 -20.82
C GLY A 44 -1.09 -11.35 -19.91
N TRP A 45 -1.09 -11.93 -18.72
CA TRP A 45 -2.16 -11.72 -17.73
C TRP A 45 -2.27 -10.27 -17.24
N LEU A 46 -1.20 -9.47 -17.32
CA LEU A 46 -1.22 -8.05 -16.96
C LEU A 46 -2.09 -7.21 -17.92
N GLY A 47 -2.29 -7.66 -19.15
CA GLY A 47 -3.21 -7.04 -20.11
C GLY A 47 -4.68 -7.30 -19.78
N ASN A 48 -4.98 -8.28 -18.93
CA ASN A 48 -6.36 -8.58 -18.52
C ASN A 48 -6.77 -7.73 -17.32
N PHE A 49 -7.54 -6.66 -17.58
CA PHE A 49 -7.99 -5.74 -16.55
C PHE A 49 -8.77 -6.41 -15.40
N ARG A 50 -9.60 -7.42 -15.69
CA ARG A 50 -10.39 -8.12 -14.67
C ARG A 50 -9.48 -8.86 -13.69
N ILE A 51 -8.47 -9.55 -14.21
CA ILE A 51 -7.51 -10.29 -13.40
C ILE A 51 -6.67 -9.32 -12.56
N THR A 52 -6.12 -8.29 -13.17
CA THR A 52 -5.29 -7.30 -12.47
C THR A 52 -6.08 -6.54 -11.41
N ALA A 53 -7.34 -6.17 -11.69
CA ALA A 53 -8.21 -5.50 -10.72
C ALA A 53 -8.58 -6.41 -9.54
N ALA A 54 -8.93 -7.68 -9.79
CA ALA A 54 -9.24 -8.64 -8.74
C ALA A 54 -8.02 -8.91 -7.85
N LEU A 55 -6.85 -9.12 -8.44
CA LEU A 55 -5.60 -9.30 -7.71
C LEU A 55 -5.22 -8.06 -6.91
N HIS A 56 -5.36 -6.87 -7.51
CA HIS A 56 -5.09 -5.60 -6.82
C HIS A 56 -5.97 -5.43 -5.58
N LEU A 57 -7.27 -5.70 -5.71
CA LEU A 57 -8.20 -5.63 -4.59
C LEU A 57 -7.87 -6.66 -3.49
N GLY A 58 -7.57 -7.90 -3.85
CA GLY A 58 -7.19 -8.95 -2.91
C GLY A 58 -5.90 -8.61 -2.16
N LEU A 59 -4.87 -8.12 -2.88
CA LEU A 59 -3.60 -7.69 -2.29
C LEU A 59 -3.77 -6.46 -1.40
N ALA A 60 -4.67 -5.52 -1.77
CA ALA A 60 -5.01 -4.37 -0.94
C ALA A 60 -5.68 -4.80 0.37
N ALA A 61 -6.58 -5.76 0.34
CA ALA A 61 -7.19 -6.32 1.54
C ALA A 61 -6.13 -6.96 2.47
N ILE A 62 -5.21 -7.75 1.93
CA ILE A 62 -4.11 -8.34 2.71
C ILE A 62 -3.23 -7.25 3.32
N LEU A 63 -2.87 -6.23 2.53
CA LEU A 63 -2.07 -5.10 3.02
C LEU A 63 -2.78 -4.38 4.18
N LEU A 64 -4.07 -4.10 4.04
CA LEU A 64 -4.87 -3.45 5.09
C LEU A 64 -4.93 -4.28 6.37
N VAL A 65 -5.12 -5.60 6.27
CA VAL A 65 -5.11 -6.50 7.43
C VAL A 65 -3.75 -6.43 8.14
N VAL A 66 -2.64 -6.49 7.41
CA VAL A 66 -1.30 -6.42 8.00
C VAL A 66 -1.04 -5.06 8.66
N LEU A 67 -1.44 -3.96 8.02
CA LEU A 67 -1.29 -2.61 8.59
C LEU A 67 -2.18 -2.41 9.81
N SER A 68 -3.42 -2.91 9.79
CA SER A 68 -4.35 -2.84 10.93
C SER A 68 -3.84 -3.66 12.11
N ALA A 69 -3.33 -4.87 11.87
CA ALA A 69 -2.73 -5.71 12.90
C ALA A 69 -1.50 -5.02 13.53
N PHE A 70 -0.65 -4.40 12.73
CA PHE A 70 0.47 -3.60 13.23
C PHE A 70 -0.02 -2.41 14.07
N ALA A 71 -0.98 -1.63 13.57
CA ALA A 71 -1.53 -0.48 14.29
C ALA A 71 -2.15 -0.90 15.63
N ALA A 72 -2.93 -1.99 15.64
CA ALA A 72 -3.54 -2.52 16.85
C ALA A 72 -2.48 -2.94 17.90
N THR A 73 -1.45 -3.69 17.48
CA THR A 73 -0.37 -4.09 18.39
C THR A 73 0.46 -2.91 18.89
N TRP A 74 0.68 -1.90 18.03
CA TRP A 74 1.38 -0.68 18.41
C TRP A 74 0.59 0.19 19.39
N ILE A 75 -0.74 0.29 19.20
CA ILE A 75 -1.63 1.02 20.12
C ILE A 75 -1.72 0.27 21.46
N ALA A 76 -1.89 -1.06 21.42
CA ALA A 76 -1.99 -1.90 22.61
C ALA A 76 -0.72 -1.90 23.50
N ALA A 77 0.45 -1.54 22.92
CA ALA A 77 1.68 -1.40 23.70
C ALA A 77 1.67 -0.17 24.64
N GLY A 78 0.68 0.70 24.55
CA GLY A 78 0.46 1.81 25.47
C GLY A 78 1.68 2.72 25.64
N PRO A 79 2.04 3.13 26.89
CA PRO A 79 3.19 4.02 27.14
C PRO A 79 4.56 3.42 26.76
N ALA A 80 4.64 2.08 26.68
CA ALA A 80 5.87 1.37 26.30
C ALA A 80 6.09 1.30 24.79
N ARG A 81 5.16 1.84 23.98
CA ARG A 81 5.26 1.81 22.52
C ARG A 81 6.49 2.59 22.02
N PRO A 82 7.23 2.06 21.05
CA PRO A 82 8.31 2.80 20.42
C PRO A 82 7.73 3.99 19.63
N THR A 83 8.47 5.09 19.60
CA THR A 83 8.07 6.28 18.84
C THR A 83 8.33 6.08 17.36
N LEU A 84 7.44 6.62 16.51
CA LEU A 84 7.67 6.65 15.07
C LEU A 84 8.79 7.66 14.77
N THR A 85 9.79 7.22 14.03
CA THR A 85 10.81 8.11 13.47
C THR A 85 10.19 9.06 12.44
N ARG A 86 10.91 10.11 12.05
CA ARG A 86 10.44 11.00 10.96
C ARG A 86 10.15 10.21 9.66
N PRO A 87 11.02 9.31 9.16
CA PRO A 87 10.69 8.45 8.03
C PRO A 87 9.50 7.52 8.31
N GLY A 88 9.37 7.00 9.54
CA GLY A 88 8.23 6.16 9.94
C GLY A 88 6.90 6.88 9.84
N ARG A 89 6.84 8.15 10.26
CA ARG A 89 5.62 8.98 10.16
C ARG A 89 5.22 9.21 8.71
N TRP A 90 6.18 9.55 7.84
CA TRP A 90 5.91 9.71 6.41
C TRP A 90 5.41 8.44 5.74
N ARG A 91 6.02 7.29 6.08
CA ARG A 91 5.51 5.98 5.59
C ARG A 91 4.08 5.73 6.03
N ALA A 92 3.79 5.93 7.31
CA ALA A 92 2.44 5.73 7.84
C ALA A 92 1.42 6.66 7.16
N ALA A 93 1.76 7.93 6.97
CA ALA A 93 0.91 8.89 6.28
C ALA A 93 0.65 8.50 4.81
N LEU A 94 1.70 8.08 4.08
CA LEU A 94 1.56 7.64 2.69
C LEU A 94 0.71 6.37 2.58
N TYR A 95 0.93 5.36 3.44
CA TYR A 95 0.08 4.17 3.46
C TYR A 95 -1.37 4.50 3.77
N ALA A 96 -1.62 5.38 4.75
CA ALA A 96 -2.97 5.81 5.09
C ALA A 96 -3.65 6.55 3.93
N ALA A 97 -2.94 7.45 3.25
CA ALA A 97 -3.45 8.20 2.11
C ALA A 97 -3.75 7.31 0.90
N VAL A 98 -2.85 6.35 0.57
CA VAL A 98 -3.09 5.36 -0.49
C VAL A 98 -4.28 4.47 -0.14
N ALA A 99 -4.39 4.00 1.11
CA ALA A 99 -5.51 3.19 1.56
C ALA A 99 -6.84 3.97 1.50
N ALA A 100 -6.86 5.23 1.94
CA ALA A 100 -8.06 6.06 1.89
C ALA A 100 -8.52 6.31 0.45
N THR A 101 -7.62 6.69 -0.45
CA THR A 101 -7.95 6.90 -1.86
C THR A 101 -8.38 5.60 -2.56
N GLY A 102 -7.76 4.47 -2.22
CA GLY A 102 -8.16 3.16 -2.71
C GLY A 102 -9.56 2.75 -2.23
N ALA A 103 -9.87 2.99 -0.95
CA ALA A 103 -11.20 2.73 -0.39
C ALA A 103 -12.28 3.59 -1.07
N LEU A 104 -12.00 4.87 -1.32
CA LEU A 104 -12.90 5.76 -2.07
C LEU A 104 -13.17 5.25 -3.48
N ARG A 105 -12.16 4.68 -4.16
CA ARG A 105 -12.34 4.05 -5.48
C ARG A 105 -13.24 2.81 -5.41
N VAL A 106 -13.09 1.99 -4.38
CA VAL A 106 -13.97 0.82 -4.20
C VAL A 106 -15.41 1.27 -3.96
N LEU A 107 -15.63 2.27 -3.12
CA LEU A 107 -16.96 2.83 -2.86
C LEU A 107 -17.58 3.44 -4.12
N GLN A 108 -16.78 4.14 -4.93
CA GLN A 108 -17.22 4.72 -6.20
C GLN A 108 -17.70 3.67 -7.21
N ASN A 109 -17.08 2.48 -7.20
CA ASN A 109 -17.47 1.36 -8.08
C ASN A 109 -18.65 0.53 -7.52
N GLY A 110 -19.20 0.94 -6.40
CA GLY A 110 -20.38 0.32 -5.78
C GLY A 110 -21.69 0.69 -6.46
N ALA A 111 -22.82 0.27 -5.87
CA ALA A 111 -24.15 0.46 -6.41
C ALA A 111 -24.58 1.94 -6.52
N LEU A 112 -23.99 2.83 -5.72
CA LEU A 112 -24.30 4.26 -5.70
C LEU A 112 -22.98 5.03 -5.87
N PRO A 113 -22.68 5.51 -7.10
CA PRO A 113 -21.50 6.32 -7.34
C PRO A 113 -21.61 7.66 -6.58
N ILE A 114 -20.57 7.99 -5.81
CA ILE A 114 -20.52 9.17 -4.93
C ILE A 114 -20.00 10.38 -5.70
N PHE A 115 -19.13 10.14 -6.68
CA PHE A 115 -18.39 11.19 -7.39
C PHE A 115 -18.79 11.28 -8.86
N GLY A 116 -18.79 12.49 -9.39
CA GLY A 116 -18.92 12.71 -10.83
C GLY A 116 -17.64 12.33 -11.61
N PRO A 117 -17.72 12.24 -12.97
CA PRO A 117 -16.60 11.73 -13.80
C PRO A 117 -15.28 12.50 -13.61
N MET A 118 -15.34 13.81 -13.43
CA MET A 118 -14.16 14.64 -13.22
C MET A 118 -13.47 14.34 -11.87
N GLN A 119 -14.28 14.18 -10.80
CA GLN A 119 -13.78 13.86 -9.46
C GLN A 119 -13.16 12.47 -9.41
N VAL A 120 -13.73 11.49 -10.11
CA VAL A 120 -13.15 10.14 -10.24
C VAL A 120 -11.79 10.22 -10.89
N ARG A 121 -11.63 11.02 -11.94
CA ARG A 121 -10.33 11.21 -12.63
C ARG A 121 -9.27 11.80 -11.67
N TYR A 122 -9.63 12.81 -10.89
CA TYR A 122 -8.71 13.36 -9.88
C TYR A 122 -8.37 12.35 -8.79
N LEU A 123 -9.34 11.55 -8.36
CA LEU A 123 -9.11 10.48 -7.39
C LEU A 123 -8.12 9.45 -7.93
N ASP A 124 -8.25 9.05 -9.19
CA ASP A 124 -7.37 8.10 -9.85
C ASP A 124 -5.93 8.63 -9.94
N TRP A 125 -5.77 9.89 -10.36
CA TRP A 125 -4.46 10.52 -10.43
C TRP A 125 -3.82 10.70 -9.05
N THR A 126 -4.62 11.08 -8.07
CA THR A 126 -4.14 11.22 -6.68
C THR A 126 -3.69 9.89 -6.11
N HIS A 127 -4.49 8.83 -6.30
CA HIS A 127 -4.13 7.48 -5.86
C HIS A 127 -2.82 7.01 -6.52
N LEU A 128 -2.69 7.19 -7.83
CA LEU A 128 -1.48 6.85 -8.57
C LEU A 128 -0.27 7.64 -8.07
N ALA A 129 -0.40 8.97 -7.91
CA ALA A 129 0.69 9.83 -7.44
C ALA A 129 1.16 9.43 -6.03
N LEU A 130 0.23 9.12 -5.13
CA LEU A 130 0.53 8.65 -3.78
C LEU A 130 1.22 7.28 -3.79
N ALA A 131 0.76 6.35 -4.63
CA ALA A 131 1.38 5.03 -4.77
C ALA A 131 2.80 5.13 -5.32
N MET A 132 3.01 5.96 -6.35
CA MET A 132 4.35 6.24 -6.89
C MET A 132 5.23 6.95 -5.86
N GLY A 133 4.69 7.91 -5.13
CA GLY A 133 5.38 8.58 -4.03
C GLY A 133 5.82 7.60 -2.94
N LEU A 134 4.96 6.65 -2.56
CA LEU A 134 5.29 5.59 -1.61
C LEU A 134 6.41 4.69 -2.14
N LEU A 135 6.38 4.32 -3.43
CA LEU A 135 7.42 3.51 -4.07
C LEU A 135 8.78 4.24 -4.08
N VAL A 136 8.80 5.50 -4.52
CA VAL A 136 10.02 6.33 -4.51
C VAL A 136 10.55 6.48 -3.08
N PHE A 137 9.66 6.75 -2.13
CA PHE A 137 10.03 6.84 -0.72
C PHE A 137 10.62 5.52 -0.19
N ALA A 138 10.04 4.39 -0.57
CA ALA A 138 10.54 3.07 -0.18
C ALA A 138 11.94 2.79 -0.74
N ILE A 139 12.23 3.21 -1.96
CA ILE A 139 13.55 3.08 -2.59
C ILE A 139 14.57 4.01 -1.90
N ALA A 140 14.22 5.29 -1.70
CA ALA A 140 15.13 6.29 -1.18
C ALA A 140 15.43 6.12 0.33
N TRP A 141 14.41 5.74 1.12
CA TRP A 141 14.49 5.67 2.58
C TRP A 141 14.10 4.31 3.17
N GLY A 142 13.94 3.28 2.34
CA GLY A 142 13.49 1.95 2.76
C GLY A 142 14.35 1.30 3.83
N ARG A 143 15.64 1.57 3.83
CA ARG A 143 16.61 1.03 4.80
C ARG A 143 16.57 1.75 6.16
N ARG A 144 15.96 2.94 6.28
CA ARG A 144 15.89 3.69 7.53
C ARG A 144 14.81 3.09 8.44
N PRO A 145 15.09 2.95 9.75
CA PRO A 145 14.14 2.36 10.69
C PRO A 145 12.87 3.23 10.80
N ALA A 146 11.70 2.58 10.81
CA ALA A 146 10.42 3.26 10.98
C ALA A 146 10.13 3.57 12.46
N LEU A 147 10.69 2.77 13.37
CA LEU A 147 10.51 2.90 14.82
C LEU A 147 11.85 3.24 15.47
N ALA A 148 11.84 4.22 16.36
CA ALA A 148 12.96 4.44 17.27
C ALA A 148 12.89 3.37 18.36
N GLY A 149 14.04 2.80 18.75
CA GLY A 149 14.12 1.90 19.90
C GLY A 149 13.52 2.60 21.13
N ALA A 150 12.78 1.87 21.94
CA ALA A 150 12.41 2.35 23.26
C ALA A 150 13.74 2.64 23.99
N LYS A 151 14.04 3.92 24.25
CA LYS A 151 15.14 4.26 25.15
C LYS A 151 14.76 3.63 26.49
N GLY A 152 15.53 2.62 26.93
CA GLY A 152 15.46 2.14 28.30
C GLY A 152 15.57 3.39 29.18
N LYS A 153 14.59 3.60 30.01
CA LYS A 153 14.73 4.50 31.15
C LYS A 153 15.70 3.78 32.07
N GLU A 154 16.96 4.18 32.03
CA GLU A 154 17.89 3.99 33.15
C GLU A 154 17.48 4.91 34.28
#